data_a2dfb4d59f932b12d0957b64662b71af
#
_entry.id   a2dfb4d59f932b12d0957b64662b71af
#
_cell.length_a   1.000
_cell.length_b   1.000
_cell.length_c   1.000
_cell.angle_alpha   90.00
_cell.angle_beta   90.00
_cell.angle_gamma   90.00
#
_symmetry.space_group_name_H-M   'P 1'
#
loop_
_entity.id
_entity.type
_entity.pdbx_description
1 polymer ?
#
loop_
_entity_poly.entity_id
_entity_poly.type
_entity_poly.pdbx_seq_one_letter_code
_entity_poly.pdbx_strand_id
1 'polypeptide(L)'
;MEADSFHSQNSIQRSFVRRGTPKAHDQRTELQPKRIKKETKTVLVFEPDGISQKKLRTFLKKKGFQAVSTQRPEGVEVRFKTWPKPDLLIISAHQHLPVALRTFNAFSWNPNLATCPVILIGSSRQEEILTSHAKVDHLRKVILSPFKTEILVRVMN
;
A
#
# COMPACT_ATOMS: atom_id res chain seq x y z
N MET A 1 -49.64 -27.09 48.09
CA MET A 1 -49.39 -26.26 46.86
C MET A 1 -48.00 -25.65 46.77
N GLU A 2 -47.33 -25.42 47.83
CA GLU A 2 -45.99 -24.79 47.80
C GLU A 2 -44.85 -25.75 47.51
N ALA A 3 -45.02 -27.03 47.64
CA ALA A 3 -43.94 -28.00 47.38
C ALA A 3 -43.63 -28.27 45.94
N ASP A 4 -44.55 -28.07 45.00
CA ASP A 4 -44.37 -28.37 43.60
C ASP A 4 -43.59 -27.29 42.85
N SER A 5 -43.67 -26.05 43.31
CA SER A 5 -42.89 -24.97 42.70
C SER A 5 -41.39 -25.02 43.04
N PHE A 6 -41.05 -25.63 44.15
CA PHE A 6 -39.67 -25.73 44.62
C PHE A 6 -38.83 -26.77 43.85
N HIS A 7 -39.47 -27.86 43.40
CA HIS A 7 -38.81 -28.90 42.62
C HIS A 7 -38.45 -28.48 41.22
N SER A 8 -39.27 -27.62 40.63
CA SER A 8 -39.07 -27.09 39.28
C SER A 8 -37.82 -26.18 39.17
N GLN A 9 -37.58 -25.38 40.19
CA GLN A 9 -36.41 -24.46 40.18
C GLN A 9 -35.08 -25.17 40.32
N ASN A 10 -35.03 -26.24 41.12
CA ASN A 10 -33.79 -27.00 41.29
C ASN A 10 -33.36 -27.77 40.06
N SER A 11 -34.28 -28.25 39.26
CA SER A 11 -33.96 -28.96 38.03
C SER A 11 -33.40 -28.02 36.95
N ILE A 12 -33.86 -26.79 36.89
CA ILE A 12 -33.40 -25.78 35.96
C ILE A 12 -31.96 -25.33 36.27
N GLN A 13 -31.65 -25.14 37.55
CA GLN A 13 -30.31 -24.73 37.99
C GLN A 13 -29.27 -25.81 37.71
N ARG A 14 -29.61 -27.09 37.90
CA ARG A 14 -28.71 -28.20 37.61
C ARG A 14 -28.38 -28.34 36.12
N SER A 15 -29.34 -28.09 35.26
CA SER A 15 -29.12 -28.17 33.80
C SER A 15 -28.26 -27.01 33.30
N PHE A 16 -28.35 -25.84 33.90
CA PHE A 16 -27.58 -24.68 33.57
C PHE A 16 -26.07 -24.83 33.89
N VAL A 17 -25.77 -25.35 35.08
CA VAL A 17 -24.35 -25.56 35.51
C VAL A 17 -23.64 -26.59 34.62
N ARG A 18 -24.34 -27.63 34.17
CA ARG A 18 -23.76 -28.64 33.28
C ARG A 18 -23.43 -28.12 31.87
N ARG A 19 -24.15 -27.13 31.38
CA ARG A 19 -23.90 -26.54 30.03
C ARG A 19 -22.78 -25.52 30.01
N GLY A 20 -22.45 -24.93 31.14
CA GLY A 20 -21.38 -23.93 31.20
C GLY A 20 -19.98 -24.53 31.16
N THR A 21 -19.81 -25.73 31.70
CA THR A 21 -18.47 -26.35 31.82
C THR A 21 -17.86 -26.83 30.51
N PRO A 22 -18.59 -27.46 29.56
CA PRO A 22 -18.01 -27.88 28.29
C PRO A 22 -17.65 -26.72 27.35
N LYS A 23 -18.42 -25.63 27.40
CA LYS A 23 -18.15 -24.48 26.53
C LYS A 23 -16.87 -23.71 26.86
N ALA A 24 -16.50 -23.67 28.13
CA ALA A 24 -15.23 -23.03 28.54
C ALA A 24 -13.98 -23.78 28.05
N HIS A 25 -14.09 -25.06 27.77
CA HIS A 25 -12.99 -25.88 27.29
C HIS A 25 -12.77 -25.70 25.78
N ASP A 26 -13.82 -25.54 24.99
CA ASP A 26 -13.74 -25.34 23.55
C ASP A 26 -13.17 -23.97 23.16
N GLN A 27 -13.33 -22.96 24.00
CA GLN A 27 -12.81 -21.62 23.74
C GLN A 27 -11.28 -21.53 23.83
N ARG A 28 -10.62 -22.45 24.48
CA ARG A 28 -9.14 -22.46 24.59
C ARG A 28 -8.45 -22.95 23.32
N THR A 29 -9.15 -23.66 22.47
CA THR A 29 -8.58 -24.24 21.24
C THR A 29 -8.60 -23.26 20.06
N GLU A 30 -9.36 -22.17 20.14
CA GLU A 30 -9.52 -21.22 19.04
C GLU A 30 -8.51 -20.05 19.03
N LEU A 31 -7.61 -19.98 20.02
CA LEU A 31 -6.54 -19.00 20.05
C LEU A 31 -5.38 -19.40 19.12
N GLN A 32 -5.69 -19.72 17.87
CA GLN A 32 -4.67 -19.77 16.85
C GLN A 32 -4.24 -18.34 16.51
N PRO A 33 -2.93 -18.06 16.45
CA PRO A 33 -2.46 -16.73 16.09
C PRO A 33 -3.01 -16.39 14.70
N LYS A 34 -3.85 -15.36 14.61
CA LYS A 34 -4.28 -14.81 13.32
C LYS A 34 -3.02 -14.51 12.53
N ARG A 35 -2.81 -15.21 11.42
CA ARG A 35 -1.74 -14.85 10.47
C ARG A 35 -1.97 -13.40 10.09
N ILE A 36 -1.08 -12.52 10.54
CA ILE A 36 -1.05 -11.12 10.11
C ILE A 36 -0.80 -11.17 8.60
N LYS A 37 -1.83 -10.97 7.81
CA LYS A 37 -1.66 -10.80 6.35
C LYS A 37 -0.78 -9.57 6.18
N LYS A 38 0.41 -9.77 5.63
CA LYS A 38 1.29 -8.67 5.25
C LYS A 38 0.49 -7.78 4.30
N GLU A 39 0.21 -6.56 4.72
CA GLU A 39 -0.57 -5.61 3.94
C GLU A 39 0.16 -5.33 2.62
N THR A 40 -0.52 -5.54 1.50
CA THR A 40 0.06 -5.35 0.17
C THR A 40 0.16 -3.85 -0.12
N LYS A 41 1.38 -3.35 -0.34
CA LYS A 41 1.60 -1.96 -0.68
C LYS A 41 1.04 -1.63 -2.07
N THR A 42 0.37 -0.49 -2.17
CA THR A 42 -0.17 0.06 -3.41
C THR A 42 0.82 1.06 -4.02
N VAL A 43 1.22 0.81 -5.25
CA VAL A 43 2.11 1.67 -6.03
C VAL A 43 1.31 2.37 -7.12
N LEU A 44 1.34 3.70 -7.14
CA LEU A 44 0.83 4.50 -8.25
C LEU A 44 1.96 4.74 -9.25
N VAL A 45 1.68 4.47 -10.52
CA VAL A 45 2.61 4.70 -11.63
C VAL A 45 2.08 5.83 -12.50
N PHE A 46 2.84 6.89 -12.62
CA PHE A 46 2.64 7.94 -13.62
C PHE A 46 3.59 7.72 -14.80
N GLU A 47 3.07 7.19 -15.89
CA GLU A 47 3.78 6.91 -17.14
C GLU A 47 2.89 7.27 -18.31
N PRO A 48 3.25 8.30 -19.12
CA PRO A 48 2.46 8.73 -20.26
C PRO A 48 2.39 7.69 -21.39
N ASP A 49 3.44 6.87 -21.57
CA ASP A 49 3.44 5.81 -22.57
C ASP A 49 2.69 4.56 -22.10
N GLY A 50 1.63 4.19 -22.83
CA GLY A 50 0.78 3.06 -22.45
C GLY A 50 1.49 1.69 -22.45
N ILE A 51 2.46 1.49 -23.34
CA ILE A 51 3.21 0.23 -23.43
C ILE A 51 4.15 0.10 -22.23
N SER A 52 4.93 1.14 -21.96
CA SER A 52 5.83 1.20 -20.80
C SER A 52 5.06 1.10 -19.48
N GLN A 53 3.91 1.75 -19.38
CA GLN A 53 3.01 1.67 -18.23
C GLN A 53 2.57 0.24 -17.96
N LYS A 54 2.14 -0.49 -18.99
CA LYS A 54 1.71 -1.89 -18.87
C LYS A 54 2.86 -2.79 -18.42
N LYS A 55 4.05 -2.61 -18.99
CA LYS A 55 5.25 -3.38 -18.61
C LYS A 55 5.59 -3.15 -17.13
N LEU A 56 5.62 -1.92 -16.69
CA LEU A 56 5.95 -1.57 -15.32
C LEU A 56 4.90 -2.10 -14.32
N ARG A 57 3.62 -1.98 -14.64
CA ARG A 57 2.54 -2.56 -13.83
C ARG A 57 2.66 -4.08 -13.71
N THR A 58 2.93 -4.76 -14.81
CA THR A 58 3.10 -6.23 -14.81
C THR A 58 4.30 -6.64 -13.95
N PHE A 59 5.40 -5.92 -14.05
CA PHE A 59 6.58 -6.13 -13.20
C PHE A 59 6.26 -5.96 -11.72
N LEU A 60 5.61 -4.87 -11.34
CA LEU A 60 5.24 -4.57 -9.94
C LEU A 60 4.32 -5.64 -9.35
N LYS A 61 3.33 -6.08 -10.12
CA LYS A 61 2.42 -7.16 -9.69
C LYS A 61 3.17 -8.48 -9.44
N LYS A 62 4.13 -8.83 -10.30
CA LYS A 62 4.98 -10.01 -10.09
C LYS A 62 5.84 -9.91 -8.82
N LYS A 63 6.18 -8.71 -8.39
CA LYS A 63 6.92 -8.46 -7.15
C LYS A 63 6.04 -8.34 -5.89
N GLY A 64 4.73 -8.55 -6.03
CA GLY A 64 3.79 -8.58 -4.91
C GLY A 64 3.19 -7.23 -4.55
N PHE A 65 3.33 -6.21 -5.39
CA PHE A 65 2.70 -4.91 -5.22
C PHE A 65 1.34 -4.83 -5.91
N GLN A 66 0.43 -4.05 -5.35
CA GLN A 66 -0.76 -3.61 -6.06
C GLN A 66 -0.38 -2.41 -6.91
N ALA A 67 -0.53 -2.50 -8.23
CA ALA A 67 -0.13 -1.43 -9.15
C ALA A 67 -1.36 -0.76 -9.77
N VAL A 68 -1.44 0.54 -9.59
CA VAL A 68 -2.41 1.43 -10.22
C VAL A 68 -1.63 2.40 -11.10
N SER A 69 -2.23 2.89 -12.18
CA SER A 69 -1.50 3.76 -13.11
C SER A 69 -2.36 4.90 -13.64
N THR A 70 -1.68 5.97 -14.05
CA THR A 70 -2.24 7.10 -14.77
C THR A 70 -1.29 7.54 -15.87
N GLN A 71 -1.85 8.03 -16.99
CA GLN A 71 -1.07 8.62 -18.08
C GLN A 71 -0.98 10.14 -17.98
N ARG A 72 -1.72 10.75 -17.06
CA ARG A 72 -1.82 12.20 -16.89
C ARG A 72 -1.43 12.62 -15.48
N PRO A 73 -0.78 13.78 -15.32
CA PRO A 73 -0.38 14.28 -14.00
C PRO A 73 -1.58 14.58 -13.09
N GLU A 74 -2.72 14.98 -13.65
CA GLU A 74 -3.97 15.20 -12.89
C GLU A 74 -4.46 13.94 -12.19
N GLY A 75 -4.23 12.77 -12.80
CA GLY A 75 -4.55 11.47 -12.20
C GLY A 75 -3.75 11.18 -10.94
N VAL A 76 -2.56 11.73 -10.80
CA VAL A 76 -1.75 11.64 -9.58
C VAL A 76 -2.46 12.37 -8.43
N GLU A 77 -2.87 13.61 -8.66
CA GLU A 77 -3.57 14.40 -7.63
C GLU A 77 -4.87 13.73 -7.17
N VAL A 78 -5.67 13.24 -8.13
CA VAL A 78 -6.94 12.56 -7.85
C VAL A 78 -6.71 11.34 -6.94
N ARG A 79 -5.68 10.54 -7.21
CA ARG A 79 -5.37 9.35 -6.42
C ARG A 79 -4.93 9.66 -5.00
N PHE A 80 -4.23 10.76 -4.79
CA PHE A 80 -3.81 11.19 -3.45
C PHE A 80 -4.90 11.94 -2.67
N LYS A 81 -5.96 12.39 -3.34
CA LYS A 81 -7.16 12.96 -2.70
C LYS A 81 -8.22 11.91 -2.39
N THR A 82 -8.15 10.72 -3.00
CA THR A 82 -9.10 9.62 -2.81
C THR A 82 -8.54 8.57 -1.86
N TRP A 83 -9.39 7.97 -1.05
CA TRP A 83 -9.02 6.87 -0.18
C TRP A 83 -9.28 5.51 -0.87
N PRO A 84 -8.44 4.48 -0.73
CA PRO A 84 -7.13 4.49 -0.04
C PRO A 84 -6.03 5.18 -0.85
N LYS A 85 -5.16 5.91 -0.14
CA LYS A 85 -4.02 6.60 -0.77
C LYS A 85 -2.94 5.59 -1.19
N PRO A 86 -2.20 5.85 -2.28
CA PRO A 86 -1.03 5.05 -2.63
C PRO A 86 0.05 5.13 -1.55
N ASP A 87 0.79 4.03 -1.38
CA ASP A 87 1.93 3.95 -0.46
C ASP A 87 3.23 4.47 -1.09
N LEU A 88 3.30 4.46 -2.42
CA LEU A 88 4.46 4.86 -3.21
C LEU A 88 4.02 5.42 -4.55
N LEU A 89 4.72 6.43 -5.05
CA LEU A 89 4.55 6.97 -6.39
C LEU A 89 5.82 6.72 -7.23
N ILE A 90 5.64 6.18 -8.43
CA ILE A 90 6.68 6.09 -9.45
C ILE A 90 6.30 7.03 -10.60
N ILE A 91 7.22 7.91 -10.98
CA ILE A 91 7.05 8.86 -12.06
C ILE A 91 8.08 8.56 -13.15
N SER A 92 7.64 8.42 -14.40
CA SER A 92 8.52 8.30 -15.57
C SER A 92 8.73 9.66 -16.21
N ALA A 93 9.99 10.01 -16.43
CA ALA A 93 10.41 11.27 -17.06
C ALA A 93 10.85 11.10 -18.52
N HIS A 94 10.75 9.90 -19.08
CA HIS A 94 11.30 9.60 -20.41
C HIS A 94 10.68 10.43 -21.53
N GLN A 95 9.38 10.66 -21.53
CA GLN A 95 8.68 11.37 -22.60
C GLN A 95 8.41 12.85 -22.30
N HIS A 96 8.08 13.17 -21.05
CA HIS A 96 7.66 14.52 -20.64
C HIS A 96 8.41 14.97 -19.40
N LEU A 97 9.72 15.23 -19.54
CA LEU A 97 10.59 15.60 -18.45
C LEU A 97 10.08 16.81 -17.63
N PRO A 98 9.64 17.94 -18.22
CA PRO A 98 9.19 19.09 -17.46
C PRO A 98 7.96 18.77 -16.57
N VAL A 99 7.02 18.01 -17.09
CA VAL A 99 5.80 17.61 -16.36
C VAL A 99 6.13 16.63 -15.25
N ALA A 100 6.96 15.63 -15.53
CA ALA A 100 7.42 14.64 -14.55
C ALA A 100 8.17 15.32 -13.38
N LEU A 101 9.09 16.22 -13.71
CA LEU A 101 9.90 16.96 -12.74
C LEU A 101 9.05 17.88 -11.88
N ARG A 102 8.07 18.57 -12.46
CA ARG A 102 7.11 19.41 -11.73
C ARG A 102 6.28 18.57 -10.76
N THR A 103 5.75 17.45 -11.22
CA THR A 103 4.96 16.54 -10.39
C THR A 103 5.80 15.99 -9.24
N PHE A 104 7.02 15.55 -9.51
CA PHE A 104 7.95 15.07 -8.50
C PHE A 104 8.25 16.13 -7.43
N ASN A 105 8.60 17.33 -7.86
CA ASN A 105 8.94 18.42 -6.95
C ASN A 105 7.76 18.91 -6.12
N ALA A 106 6.54 18.82 -6.65
CA ALA A 106 5.32 19.21 -5.92
C ALA A 106 5.14 18.41 -4.63
N PHE A 107 5.58 17.18 -4.56
CA PHE A 107 5.53 16.35 -3.35
C PHE A 107 6.40 16.85 -2.21
N SER A 108 7.47 17.57 -2.52
CA SER A 108 8.33 18.15 -1.49
C SER A 108 7.75 19.43 -0.84
N TRP A 109 6.86 20.11 -1.57
CA TRP A 109 6.23 21.36 -1.10
C TRP A 109 4.93 21.16 -0.33
N ASN A 110 4.21 20.09 -0.62
CA ASN A 110 2.91 19.83 -0.02
C ASN A 110 3.06 19.02 1.27
N PRO A 111 2.73 19.57 2.45
CA PRO A 111 2.89 18.86 3.72
C PRO A 111 2.13 17.53 3.79
N ASN A 112 0.98 17.44 3.12
CA ASN A 112 0.16 16.23 3.11
C ASN A 112 0.77 15.11 2.24
N LEU A 113 1.64 15.45 1.31
CA LEU A 113 2.29 14.53 0.37
C LEU A 113 3.77 14.30 0.72
N ALA A 114 4.36 15.13 1.56
CA ALA A 114 5.79 15.11 1.88
C ALA A 114 6.24 13.78 2.54
N THR A 115 5.32 13.06 3.15
CA THR A 115 5.59 11.74 3.77
C THR A 115 5.52 10.58 2.78
N CYS A 116 5.05 10.79 1.54
CA CYS A 116 4.96 9.76 0.54
C CYS A 116 6.30 9.54 -0.16
N PRO A 117 6.82 8.32 -0.21
CA PRO A 117 7.98 7.98 -1.04
C PRO A 117 7.68 8.17 -2.52
N VAL A 118 8.58 8.82 -3.24
CA VAL A 118 8.48 9.05 -4.69
C VAL A 118 9.77 8.65 -5.39
N ILE A 119 9.64 7.92 -6.48
CA ILE A 119 10.76 7.53 -7.34
C ILE A 119 10.55 8.17 -8.71
N LEU A 120 11.51 8.96 -9.15
CA LEU A 120 11.55 9.52 -10.49
C LEU A 120 12.52 8.70 -11.35
N ILE A 121 11.99 8.13 -12.43
CA ILE A 121 12.78 7.35 -13.38
C ILE A 121 13.05 8.21 -14.61
N GLY A 122 14.31 8.53 -14.84
CA GLY A 122 14.78 9.24 -16.03
C GLY A 122 15.74 8.41 -16.86
N SER A 123 16.17 8.94 -18.01
CA SER A 123 17.23 8.37 -18.81
C SER A 123 18.59 8.98 -18.44
N SER A 124 19.69 8.29 -18.77
CA SER A 124 21.04 8.82 -18.59
C SER A 124 21.26 10.13 -19.37
N ARG A 125 20.55 10.33 -20.46
CA ARG A 125 20.58 11.59 -21.22
C ARG A 125 19.97 12.78 -20.48
N GLN A 126 19.13 12.52 -19.49
CA GLN A 126 18.45 13.54 -18.67
C GLN A 126 19.15 13.79 -17.33
N GLU A 127 20.27 13.12 -17.07
CA GLU A 127 20.97 13.14 -15.79
C GLU A 127 21.28 14.55 -15.31
N GLU A 128 21.84 15.39 -16.17
CA GLU A 128 22.22 16.77 -15.81
C GLU A 128 21.02 17.59 -15.33
N ILE A 129 19.92 17.54 -16.07
CA ILE A 129 18.69 18.27 -15.72
C ILE A 129 18.09 17.73 -14.45
N LEU A 130 18.02 16.41 -14.30
CA LEU A 130 17.45 15.77 -13.10
C LEU A 130 18.31 16.06 -11.87
N THR A 131 19.63 16.00 -11.97
CA THR A 131 20.54 16.31 -10.87
C THR A 131 20.41 17.77 -10.42
N SER A 132 20.23 18.69 -11.38
CA SER A 132 20.15 20.11 -11.10
C SER A 132 18.79 20.57 -10.54
N HIS A 133 17.70 19.95 -10.96
CA HIS A 133 16.34 20.44 -10.71
C HIS A 133 15.45 19.52 -9.86
N ALA A 134 15.77 18.22 -9.75
CA ALA A 134 14.99 17.33 -8.91
C ALA A 134 15.29 17.55 -7.43
N LYS A 135 14.24 17.76 -6.63
CA LYS A 135 14.35 17.92 -5.17
C LYS A 135 14.39 16.58 -4.48
N VAL A 136 15.57 16.02 -4.35
CA VAL A 136 15.86 14.72 -3.76
C VAL A 136 15.99 14.84 -2.26
N ASP A 137 15.48 13.84 -1.53
CA ASP A 137 15.68 13.66 -0.10
C ASP A 137 15.59 12.15 0.27
N HIS A 138 15.42 11.83 1.54
CA HIS A 138 15.35 10.44 1.99
C HIS A 138 14.13 9.67 1.45
N LEU A 139 13.03 10.37 1.09
CA LEU A 139 11.83 9.77 0.52
C LEU A 139 11.72 9.94 -1.00
N ARG A 140 12.38 10.94 -1.57
CA ARG A 140 12.30 11.28 -2.99
C ARG A 140 13.62 11.01 -3.67
N LYS A 141 13.62 10.00 -4.55
CA LYS A 141 14.84 9.47 -5.20
C LYS A 141 14.70 9.50 -6.72
N VAL A 142 15.84 9.63 -7.38
CA VAL A 142 15.95 9.55 -8.83
C VAL A 142 16.72 8.28 -9.21
N ILE A 143 16.23 7.55 -10.20
CA ILE A 143 16.89 6.40 -10.80
C ILE A 143 17.06 6.67 -12.29
N LEU A 144 18.24 6.41 -12.81
CA LEU A 144 18.54 6.60 -14.24
C LEU A 144 18.53 5.28 -14.97
N SER A 145 17.79 5.23 -16.07
CA SER A 145 17.74 4.09 -17.00
C SER A 145 18.94 4.18 -17.97
N PRO A 146 19.60 3.05 -18.32
CA PRO A 146 19.24 1.68 -17.98
C PRO A 146 19.68 1.28 -16.56
N PHE A 147 18.82 0.58 -15.83
CA PHE A 147 19.11 0.04 -14.50
C PHE A 147 18.61 -1.41 -14.38
N LYS A 148 19.21 -2.15 -13.46
CA LYS A 148 18.71 -3.49 -13.11
C LYS A 148 17.44 -3.39 -12.30
N THR A 149 16.47 -4.26 -12.57
CA THR A 149 15.17 -4.26 -11.89
C THR A 149 15.26 -4.44 -10.37
N GLU A 150 16.32 -5.11 -9.90
CA GLU A 150 16.62 -5.29 -8.48
C GLU A 150 16.89 -3.97 -7.76
N ILE A 151 17.46 -2.97 -8.48
CA ILE A 151 17.69 -1.63 -7.93
C ILE A 151 16.36 -0.96 -7.63
N LEU A 152 15.40 -1.04 -8.54
CA LEU A 152 14.06 -0.50 -8.33
C LEU A 152 13.39 -1.13 -7.10
N VAL A 153 13.40 -2.45 -7.01
CA VAL A 153 12.82 -3.17 -5.86
C VAL A 153 13.49 -2.78 -4.55
N ARG A 154 14.82 -2.64 -4.54
CA ARG A 154 15.57 -2.21 -3.35
C ARG A 154 15.19 -0.82 -2.87
N VAL A 155 14.98 0.10 -3.79
CA VAL A 155 14.60 1.48 -3.46
C VAL A 155 13.16 1.58 -2.97
N MET A 156 12.30 0.64 -3.40
CA MET A 156 10.88 0.58 -2.99
C MET A 156 10.67 0.00 -1.58
N ASN A 157 11.62 -0.76 -1.05
CA ASN A 157 11.55 -1.39 0.28
C ASN A 157 12.21 -0.54 1.36
#